data_e811aa7d4b625b907a18a568d1db0d46
#
_entry.id   e811aa7d4b625b907a18a568d1db0d46
#
_cell.length_a   1.000
_cell.length_b   1.000
_cell.length_c   1.000
_cell.angle_alpha   90.00
_cell.angle_beta   90.00
_cell.angle_gamma   90.00
#
_symmetry.space_group_name_H-M   'P 1'
#
loop_
_entity.id
_entity.type
_entity.pdbx_description
1 polymer ?
#
loop_
_entity_poly.entity_id
_entity_poly.type
_entity_poly.pdbx_seq_one_letter_code
_entity_poly.pdbx_strand_id
1 'polypeptide(L)'
;VSRGLGDVYKRQIRYRGEEYEIPLAGVYQKENAVVALNALKVLDELGFPTAAEQKKEGLRTVNWNGRFTVICKKPLFVVDGAHNPAAADMMAASIEHYFKGKRIIYIMGVFADKDYRSVIQKTAHFADRILTIQTPDNIRALPAGELAKTVSEYNPNVQAMDTIKDAVEEAFSLAGEQDVIIAFGSLSFIGEMTDIVENL
;
A
#
# COMPACT_ATOMS: atom_id res chain seq x y z
N VAL A 1 -21.17 -12.91 -2.21
CA VAL A 1 -20.53 -13.02 -0.89
C VAL A 1 -19.90 -11.68 -0.57
N SER A 2 -20.40 -11.01 0.47
CA SER A 2 -19.79 -9.78 1.02
C SER A 2 -18.35 -10.14 1.43
N ARG A 3 -17.36 -9.66 0.69
CA ARG A 3 -15.95 -9.77 1.05
C ARG A 3 -15.71 -8.73 2.14
N GLY A 4 -15.80 -9.16 3.40
CA GLY A 4 -15.58 -8.30 4.55
C GLY A 4 -14.09 -7.97 4.74
N LEU A 5 -13.80 -6.96 5.58
CA LEU A 5 -12.43 -6.57 6.02
C LEU A 5 -11.57 -7.76 6.49
N GLY A 6 -12.18 -8.88 6.92
CA GLY A 6 -11.46 -10.09 7.31
C GLY A 6 -10.61 -10.70 6.20
N ASP A 7 -11.03 -10.57 4.93
CA ASP A 7 -10.27 -11.09 3.78
C ASP A 7 -9.03 -10.26 3.43
N VAL A 8 -8.94 -9.02 3.94
CA VAL A 8 -7.78 -8.15 3.74
C VAL A 8 -6.62 -8.58 4.62
N TYR A 9 -6.89 -9.19 5.80
CA TYR A 9 -5.89 -9.46 6.84
C TYR A 9 -5.46 -10.93 6.99
N LYS A 10 -6.19 -11.88 6.37
CA LYS A 10 -5.87 -13.31 6.52
C LYS A 10 -5.97 -14.00 5.19
N ARG A 11 -4.84 -14.43 4.68
CA ARG A 11 -4.74 -15.19 3.45
C ARG A 11 -4.19 -16.56 3.72
N GLN A 12 -4.76 -17.55 3.06
CA GLN A 12 -4.22 -18.89 3.02
C GLN A 12 -3.62 -19.17 1.66
N ILE A 13 -2.47 -19.79 1.66
CA ILE A 13 -1.83 -20.35 0.47
C ILE A 13 -1.58 -21.83 0.69
N ARG A 14 -1.67 -22.59 -0.39
CA ARG A 14 -1.27 -23.99 -0.42
C ARG A 14 0.03 -24.13 -1.21
N TYR A 15 1.07 -24.59 -0.55
CA TYR A 15 2.38 -24.81 -1.16
C TYR A 15 2.88 -26.22 -0.83
N ARG A 16 3.12 -27.07 -1.86
CA ARG A 16 3.61 -28.45 -1.76
C ARG A 16 2.78 -29.34 -0.80
N GLY A 17 1.46 -29.16 -0.78
CA GLY A 17 0.55 -29.92 0.06
C GLY A 17 0.32 -29.38 1.47
N GLU A 18 1.15 -28.42 1.90
CA GLU A 18 1.02 -27.72 3.18
C GLU A 18 0.24 -26.43 3.06
N GLU A 19 -0.51 -26.06 4.10
CA GLU A 19 -1.26 -24.79 4.20
C GLU A 19 -0.51 -23.79 5.07
N TYR A 20 -0.44 -22.54 4.60
CA TYR A 20 0.19 -21.42 5.29
C TYR A 20 -0.77 -20.25 5.38
N GLU A 21 -0.77 -19.56 6.50
CA GLU A 21 -1.50 -18.32 6.73
C GLU A 21 -0.54 -17.12 6.59
N ILE A 22 -1.00 -16.03 5.92
CA ILE A 22 -0.21 -14.82 5.71
C ILE A 22 -1.07 -13.62 6.10
N PRO A 23 -0.66 -12.80 7.08
CA PRO A 23 -1.40 -11.61 7.51
C PRO A 23 -1.16 -10.40 6.62
N LEU A 24 -0.32 -10.51 5.59
CA LEU A 24 -0.01 -9.40 4.68
C LEU A 24 -1.11 -9.22 3.64
N ALA A 25 -1.67 -8.01 3.54
CA ALA A 25 -2.58 -7.61 2.48
C ALA A 25 -1.83 -7.40 1.14
N GLY A 26 -2.57 -7.12 0.06
CA GLY A 26 -1.99 -7.01 -1.28
C GLY A 26 -1.99 -8.36 -2.02
N VAL A 27 -2.54 -8.38 -3.24
CA VAL A 27 -2.74 -9.64 -4.00
C VAL A 27 -1.43 -10.37 -4.29
N TYR A 28 -0.33 -9.63 -4.42
CA TYR A 28 1.01 -10.10 -4.72
C TYR A 28 1.73 -10.80 -3.54
N GLN A 29 1.21 -10.69 -2.33
CA GLN A 29 1.86 -11.27 -1.14
C GLN A 29 1.85 -12.81 -1.15
N LYS A 30 0.92 -13.43 -1.85
CA LYS A 30 0.91 -14.89 -2.04
C LYS A 30 2.15 -15.35 -2.81
N GLU A 31 2.51 -14.64 -3.86
CA GLU A 31 3.69 -14.92 -4.68
C GLU A 31 4.98 -14.68 -3.89
N ASN A 32 5.04 -13.58 -3.13
CA ASN A 32 6.18 -13.29 -2.25
C ASN A 32 6.39 -14.40 -1.21
N ALA A 33 5.33 -14.93 -0.62
CA ALA A 33 5.41 -16.02 0.33
C ALA A 33 5.91 -17.32 -0.33
N VAL A 34 5.46 -17.62 -1.56
CA VAL A 34 5.98 -18.77 -2.32
C VAL A 34 7.47 -18.61 -2.62
N VAL A 35 7.93 -17.40 -2.98
CA VAL A 35 9.37 -17.12 -3.16
C VAL A 35 10.14 -17.34 -1.87
N ALA A 36 9.63 -16.83 -0.73
CA ALA A 36 10.26 -17.04 0.57
C ALA A 36 10.36 -18.54 0.95
N LEU A 37 9.29 -19.31 0.73
CA LEU A 37 9.30 -20.77 0.98
C LEU A 37 10.27 -21.51 0.07
N ASN A 38 10.43 -21.11 -1.20
CA ASN A 38 11.43 -21.66 -2.09
C ASN A 38 12.85 -21.32 -1.62
N ALA A 39 13.10 -20.09 -1.15
CA ALA A 39 14.40 -19.71 -0.60
C ALA A 39 14.74 -20.53 0.65
N LEU A 40 13.77 -20.72 1.57
CA LEU A 40 13.96 -21.58 2.75
C LEU A 40 14.28 -23.03 2.35
N LYS A 41 13.65 -23.57 1.29
CA LYS A 41 13.98 -24.91 0.78
C LYS A 41 15.43 -25.00 0.31
N VAL A 42 15.91 -24.00 -0.43
CA VAL A 42 17.31 -23.98 -0.86
C VAL A 42 18.24 -23.91 0.34
N LEU A 43 17.91 -23.14 1.37
CA LEU A 43 18.69 -23.10 2.62
C LEU A 43 18.70 -24.45 3.34
N ASP A 44 17.56 -25.16 3.39
CA ASP A 44 17.50 -26.53 3.94
C ASP A 44 18.48 -27.47 3.21
N GLU A 45 18.53 -27.39 1.87
CA GLU A 45 19.44 -28.21 1.04
C GLU A 45 20.91 -27.81 1.23
N LEU A 46 21.21 -26.58 1.62
CA LEU A 46 22.55 -26.09 1.93
C LEU A 46 23.00 -26.37 3.38
N GLY A 47 22.20 -27.08 4.17
CA GLY A 47 22.54 -27.48 5.55
C GLY A 47 22.05 -26.51 6.63
N PHE A 48 21.11 -25.61 6.30
CA PHE A 48 20.41 -24.71 7.25
C PHE A 48 18.94 -25.11 7.39
N PRO A 49 18.62 -26.25 8.00
CA PRO A 49 17.27 -26.79 8.02
C PRO A 49 16.33 -25.92 8.86
N THR A 50 15.11 -25.72 8.35
CA THR A 50 14.03 -25.03 9.04
C THR A 50 12.84 -25.97 9.21
N ALA A 51 12.37 -26.18 10.44
CA ALA A 51 11.22 -27.05 10.69
C ALA A 51 9.94 -26.51 10.04
N ALA A 52 9.03 -27.40 9.67
CA ALA A 52 7.75 -27.02 9.05
C ALA A 52 6.95 -26.02 9.90
N GLU A 53 6.90 -26.26 11.21
CA GLU A 53 6.20 -25.36 12.15
C GLU A 53 6.84 -23.97 12.24
N GLN A 54 8.17 -23.87 12.13
CA GLN A 54 8.87 -22.59 12.09
C GLN A 54 8.53 -21.80 10.81
N LYS A 55 8.42 -22.47 9.67
CA LYS A 55 7.98 -21.86 8.39
C LYS A 55 6.55 -21.35 8.50
N LYS A 56 5.64 -22.14 9.08
CA LYS A 56 4.24 -21.76 9.29
C LYS A 56 4.13 -20.55 10.23
N GLU A 57 4.82 -20.61 11.36
CA GLU A 57 4.79 -19.53 12.35
C GLU A 57 5.42 -18.23 11.80
N GLY A 58 6.55 -18.32 11.11
CA GLY A 58 7.18 -17.16 10.49
C GLY A 58 6.29 -16.46 9.48
N LEU A 59 5.56 -17.21 8.63
CA LEU A 59 4.60 -16.62 7.69
C LEU A 59 3.35 -16.09 8.39
N ARG A 60 2.87 -16.75 9.45
CA ARG A 60 1.69 -16.34 10.21
C ARG A 60 1.91 -15.05 11.01
N THR A 61 3.13 -14.81 11.44
CA THR A 61 3.49 -13.65 12.29
C THR A 61 4.20 -12.54 11.56
N VAL A 62 4.48 -12.71 10.25
CA VAL A 62 5.20 -11.69 9.48
C VAL A 62 4.43 -10.37 9.48
N ASN A 63 5.13 -9.28 9.76
CA ASN A 63 4.66 -7.91 9.60
C ASN A 63 5.63 -7.15 8.69
N TRP A 64 5.08 -6.37 7.77
CA TRP A 64 5.89 -5.55 6.88
C TRP A 64 5.17 -4.23 6.61
N ASN A 65 5.48 -3.22 7.38
CA ASN A 65 4.88 -1.91 7.28
C ASN A 65 5.14 -1.27 5.90
N GLY A 66 4.13 -0.57 5.39
CA GLY A 66 4.22 0.11 4.09
C GLY A 66 4.11 -0.81 2.87
N ARG A 67 3.54 -2.00 3.02
CA ARG A 67 3.20 -2.91 1.92
C ARG A 67 1.73 -3.27 1.97
N PHE A 68 0.89 -2.39 1.43
CA PHE A 68 -0.57 -2.47 1.48
C PHE A 68 -1.08 -2.68 2.91
N THR A 69 -0.50 -1.90 3.84
CA THR A 69 -0.75 -2.03 5.28
C THR A 69 -1.93 -1.17 5.69
N VAL A 70 -2.85 -1.73 6.44
CA VAL A 70 -3.97 -0.97 7.01
C VAL A 70 -3.54 -0.37 8.35
N ILE A 71 -3.65 0.94 8.46
CA ILE A 71 -3.30 1.70 9.67
C ILE A 71 -4.53 2.27 10.40
N CYS A 72 -5.70 2.40 9.72
CA CYS A 72 -6.97 2.74 10.35
C CYS A 72 -8.10 1.92 9.72
N LYS A 73 -9.14 1.60 10.51
CA LYS A 73 -10.25 0.75 10.05
C LYS A 73 -11.50 1.52 9.65
N LYS A 74 -11.66 2.76 10.13
CA LYS A 74 -12.85 3.59 9.87
C LYS A 74 -12.48 5.09 9.86
N PRO A 75 -12.44 5.70 8.67
CA PRO A 75 -12.42 5.08 7.34
C PRO A 75 -11.23 4.14 7.18
N LEU A 76 -11.32 3.20 6.23
CA LEU A 76 -10.20 2.29 5.98
C LEU A 76 -9.02 3.09 5.42
N PHE A 77 -7.90 3.09 6.12
CA PHE A 77 -6.70 3.78 5.69
C PHE A 77 -5.58 2.77 5.40
N VAL A 78 -5.14 2.73 4.16
CA VAL A 78 -4.08 1.84 3.67
C VAL A 78 -2.84 2.65 3.30
N VAL A 79 -1.67 2.17 3.67
CA VAL A 79 -0.38 2.74 3.23
C VAL A 79 0.37 1.73 2.37
N ASP A 80 0.98 2.21 1.28
CA ASP A 80 1.78 1.39 0.36
C ASP A 80 3.01 2.13 -0.15
N GLY A 81 4.13 1.44 -0.26
CA GLY A 81 5.38 1.99 -0.77
C GLY A 81 5.51 1.98 -2.30
N ALA A 82 4.44 1.81 -3.05
CA ALA A 82 4.47 1.78 -4.51
C ALA A 82 5.02 3.10 -5.08
N HIS A 83 6.17 3.04 -5.74
CA HIS A 83 6.91 4.20 -6.26
C HIS A 83 7.52 3.96 -7.65
N ASN A 84 7.18 2.85 -8.29
CA ASN A 84 7.59 2.50 -9.65
C ASN A 84 6.44 1.82 -10.39
N PRO A 85 6.51 1.71 -11.74
CA PRO A 85 5.41 1.17 -12.55
C PRO A 85 4.99 -0.24 -12.17
N ALA A 86 5.93 -1.13 -11.85
CA ALA A 86 5.62 -2.52 -11.48
C ALA A 86 4.86 -2.59 -10.13
N ALA A 87 5.27 -1.79 -9.14
CA ALA A 87 4.57 -1.70 -7.86
C ALA A 87 3.18 -1.05 -8.04
N ALA A 88 3.05 -0.07 -8.95
CA ALA A 88 1.75 0.53 -9.28
C ALA A 88 0.78 -0.50 -9.88
N ASP A 89 1.25 -1.40 -10.75
CA ASP A 89 0.42 -2.50 -11.29
C ASP A 89 -0.08 -3.44 -10.17
N MET A 90 0.79 -3.78 -9.22
CA MET A 90 0.44 -4.63 -8.07
C MET A 90 -0.56 -3.94 -7.13
N MET A 91 -0.39 -2.63 -6.90
CA MET A 91 -1.32 -1.82 -6.11
C MET A 91 -2.67 -1.71 -6.82
N ALA A 92 -2.70 -1.42 -8.12
CA ALA A 92 -3.91 -1.38 -8.93
C ALA A 92 -4.70 -2.69 -8.86
N ALA A 93 -4.03 -3.83 -9.05
CA ALA A 93 -4.65 -5.15 -8.91
C ALA A 93 -5.23 -5.39 -7.51
N SER A 94 -4.56 -4.89 -6.47
CA SER A 94 -5.05 -4.98 -5.08
C SER A 94 -6.28 -4.10 -4.87
N ILE A 95 -6.30 -2.88 -5.42
CA ILE A 95 -7.44 -1.96 -5.36
C ILE A 95 -8.66 -2.58 -6.06
N GLU A 96 -8.51 -3.08 -7.27
CA GLU A 96 -9.59 -3.75 -8.01
C GLU A 96 -10.15 -4.97 -7.25
N HIS A 97 -9.26 -5.71 -6.60
CA HIS A 97 -9.65 -6.91 -5.87
C HIS A 97 -10.43 -6.60 -4.58
N TYR A 98 -9.95 -5.62 -3.78
CA TYR A 98 -10.50 -5.35 -2.44
C TYR A 98 -11.53 -4.24 -2.41
N PHE A 99 -11.37 -3.22 -3.26
CA PHE A 99 -12.06 -1.94 -3.13
C PHE A 99 -12.96 -1.61 -4.33
N LYS A 100 -13.27 -2.62 -5.15
CA LYS A 100 -14.19 -2.45 -6.29
C LYS A 100 -15.51 -1.83 -5.85
N GLY A 101 -15.85 -0.67 -6.44
CA GLY A 101 -17.07 0.07 -6.15
C GLY A 101 -17.04 0.88 -4.84
N LYS A 102 -15.87 0.99 -4.19
CA LYS A 102 -15.64 1.90 -3.08
C LYS A 102 -15.20 3.27 -3.59
N ARG A 103 -15.57 4.32 -2.88
CA ARG A 103 -15.01 5.66 -3.06
C ARG A 103 -13.61 5.67 -2.46
N ILE A 104 -12.63 6.19 -3.22
CA ILE A 104 -11.22 6.16 -2.84
C ILE A 104 -10.64 7.56 -2.84
N ILE A 105 -9.93 7.90 -1.77
CA ILE A 105 -9.18 9.14 -1.63
C ILE A 105 -7.70 8.78 -1.58
N TYR A 106 -6.88 9.41 -2.42
CA TYR A 106 -5.43 9.21 -2.41
C TYR A 106 -4.71 10.33 -1.66
N ILE A 107 -3.64 9.95 -0.94
CA ILE A 107 -2.56 10.84 -0.54
C ILE A 107 -1.31 10.38 -1.26
N MET A 108 -0.71 11.23 -2.10
CA MET A 108 0.40 10.84 -2.97
C MET A 108 1.60 11.76 -2.81
N GLY A 109 2.77 11.16 -2.54
CA GLY A 109 4.05 11.87 -2.51
C GLY A 109 5.13 11.03 -3.18
N VAL A 110 5.91 11.62 -4.09
CA VAL A 110 6.89 10.91 -4.92
C VAL A 110 8.24 11.61 -4.95
N PHE A 111 9.27 10.88 -5.39
CA PHE A 111 10.55 11.47 -5.74
C PHE A 111 10.61 11.84 -7.22
N ALA A 112 11.22 12.97 -7.52
CA ALA A 112 11.32 13.52 -8.88
C ALA A 112 12.12 12.65 -9.86
N ASP A 113 13.05 11.84 -9.35
CA ASP A 113 13.92 10.93 -10.12
C ASP A 113 13.26 9.56 -10.41
N LYS A 114 12.03 9.34 -9.97
CA LYS A 114 11.26 8.11 -10.25
C LYS A 114 10.34 8.30 -11.45
N ASP A 115 9.95 7.19 -12.07
CA ASP A 115 8.92 7.20 -13.11
C ASP A 115 7.52 7.37 -12.50
N TYR A 116 7.31 8.51 -11.84
CA TYR A 116 6.05 8.82 -11.18
C TYR A 116 4.91 9.08 -12.19
N ARG A 117 5.22 9.49 -13.44
CA ARG A 117 4.19 9.67 -14.48
C ARG A 117 3.50 8.35 -14.82
N SER A 118 4.26 7.27 -15.02
CA SER A 118 3.70 5.94 -15.22
C SER A 118 2.92 5.44 -14.00
N VAL A 119 3.37 5.76 -12.78
CA VAL A 119 2.62 5.43 -11.55
C VAL A 119 1.26 6.14 -11.54
N ILE A 120 1.22 7.45 -11.83
CA ILE A 120 -0.02 8.24 -11.92
C ILE A 120 -0.95 7.67 -12.99
N GLN A 121 -0.44 7.43 -14.21
CA GLN A 121 -1.22 6.90 -15.31
C GLN A 121 -1.93 5.58 -14.96
N LYS A 122 -1.25 4.72 -14.20
CA LYS A 122 -1.79 3.41 -13.78
C LYS A 122 -2.77 3.48 -12.62
N THR A 123 -2.74 4.53 -11.81
CA THR A 123 -3.44 4.54 -10.52
C THR A 123 -4.47 5.65 -10.36
N ALA A 124 -4.29 6.81 -11.01
CA ALA A 124 -5.09 8.00 -10.75
C ALA A 124 -6.60 7.83 -11.04
N HIS A 125 -6.96 6.95 -11.97
CA HIS A 125 -8.35 6.71 -12.35
C HIS A 125 -9.17 5.94 -11.28
N PHE A 126 -8.52 5.33 -10.29
CA PHE A 126 -9.23 4.67 -9.19
C PHE A 126 -9.70 5.65 -8.11
N ALA A 127 -9.13 6.85 -8.04
CA ALA A 127 -9.42 7.79 -6.98
C ALA A 127 -10.50 8.81 -7.37
N ASP A 128 -11.41 9.07 -6.43
CA ASP A 128 -12.39 10.17 -6.52
C ASP A 128 -11.74 11.51 -6.17
N ARG A 129 -10.72 11.50 -5.32
CA ARG A 129 -9.96 12.67 -4.90
C ARG A 129 -8.49 12.30 -4.70
N ILE A 130 -7.58 13.18 -5.10
CA ILE A 130 -6.14 13.00 -4.90
C ILE A 130 -5.58 14.22 -4.18
N LEU A 131 -4.92 13.98 -3.04
CA LEU A 131 -4.19 14.96 -2.27
C LEU A 131 -2.70 14.70 -2.50
N THR A 132 -1.98 15.68 -3.04
CA THR A 132 -0.54 15.53 -3.27
C THR A 132 0.25 16.20 -2.15
N ILE A 133 1.31 15.55 -1.71
CA ILE A 133 2.24 16.03 -0.68
C ILE A 133 3.67 16.03 -1.21
N GLN A 134 4.51 16.85 -0.61
CA GLN A 134 5.96 16.74 -0.76
C GLN A 134 6.49 15.80 0.32
N THR A 135 7.30 14.81 -0.07
CA THR A 135 7.99 13.94 0.91
C THR A 135 8.94 14.75 1.76
N PRO A 136 8.91 14.63 3.10
CA PRO A 136 9.73 15.46 3.99
C PRO A 136 11.23 15.13 3.87
N ASP A 137 12.05 16.09 4.25
CA ASP A 137 13.50 15.96 4.47
C ASP A 137 14.31 15.28 3.36
N ASN A 138 13.87 15.40 2.11
CA ASN A 138 14.54 14.78 0.98
C ASN A 138 14.63 15.72 -0.24
N ILE A 139 15.85 16.01 -0.67
CA ILE A 139 16.10 16.87 -1.84
C ILE A 139 15.57 16.28 -3.16
N ARG A 140 15.27 15.00 -3.21
CA ARG A 140 14.68 14.32 -4.37
C ARG A 140 13.15 14.41 -4.40
N ALA A 141 12.55 14.96 -3.35
CA ALA A 141 11.10 15.09 -3.26
C ALA A 141 10.56 15.98 -4.38
N LEU A 142 9.54 15.50 -5.09
CA LEU A 142 8.82 16.34 -6.04
C LEU A 142 7.89 17.28 -5.24
N PRO A 143 7.92 18.61 -5.51
CA PRO A 143 7.01 19.54 -4.85
C PRO A 143 5.54 19.17 -5.07
N ALA A 144 4.71 19.29 -4.02
CA ALA A 144 3.30 18.90 -4.05
C ALA A 144 2.53 19.57 -5.20
N GLY A 145 2.79 20.85 -5.47
CA GLY A 145 2.14 21.59 -6.57
C GLY A 145 2.56 21.10 -7.96
N GLU A 146 3.82 20.66 -8.14
CA GLU A 146 4.28 20.07 -9.41
C GLU A 146 3.68 18.68 -9.63
N LEU A 147 3.60 17.89 -8.56
CA LEU A 147 2.94 16.61 -8.60
C LEU A 147 1.45 16.77 -8.95
N ALA A 148 0.75 17.73 -8.33
CA ALA A 148 -0.64 18.03 -8.61
C ALA A 148 -0.88 18.41 -10.08
N LYS A 149 0.01 19.20 -10.69
CA LYS A 149 -0.07 19.53 -12.13
C LYS A 149 -0.01 18.28 -13.01
N THR A 150 0.90 17.34 -12.69
CA THR A 150 1.00 16.09 -13.45
C THR A 150 -0.22 15.20 -13.23
N VAL A 151 -0.70 15.11 -11.98
CA VAL A 151 -1.90 14.31 -11.65
C VAL A 151 -3.14 14.86 -12.36
N SER A 152 -3.27 16.21 -12.50
CA SER A 152 -4.42 16.83 -13.14
C SER A 152 -4.59 16.47 -14.64
N GLU A 153 -3.53 15.99 -15.29
CA GLU A 153 -3.59 15.47 -16.66
C GLU A 153 -4.41 14.14 -16.73
N TYR A 154 -4.55 13.42 -15.62
CA TYR A 154 -5.22 12.13 -15.52
C TYR A 154 -6.45 12.14 -14.61
N ASN A 155 -6.46 12.98 -13.59
CA ASN A 155 -7.57 13.15 -12.66
C ASN A 155 -7.69 14.62 -12.25
N PRO A 156 -8.76 15.33 -12.66
CA PRO A 156 -8.94 16.76 -12.37
C PRO A 156 -9.24 17.04 -10.88
N ASN A 157 -9.66 16.02 -10.12
CA ASN A 157 -10.00 16.15 -8.70
C ASN A 157 -8.76 16.05 -7.82
N VAL A 158 -7.78 16.90 -8.04
CA VAL A 158 -6.51 16.91 -7.32
C VAL A 158 -6.30 18.22 -6.58
N GLN A 159 -5.64 18.15 -5.42
CA GLN A 159 -5.24 19.30 -4.60
C GLN A 159 -3.86 19.08 -4.01
N ALA A 160 -3.00 20.10 -4.09
CA ALA A 160 -1.72 20.11 -3.40
C ALA A 160 -1.94 20.53 -1.94
N MET A 161 -1.27 19.81 -1.03
CA MET A 161 -1.32 20.06 0.41
C MET A 161 0.05 20.54 0.90
N ASP A 162 0.04 21.40 1.92
CA ASP A 162 1.28 21.98 2.45
C ASP A 162 2.06 21.00 3.32
N THR A 163 1.34 20.19 4.13
CA THR A 163 1.93 19.21 5.03
C THR A 163 1.27 17.84 4.93
N ILE A 164 1.93 16.80 5.44
CA ILE A 164 1.36 15.45 5.59
C ILE A 164 0.13 15.51 6.51
N LYS A 165 0.23 16.29 7.60
CA LYS A 165 -0.86 16.44 8.56
C LYS A 165 -2.10 17.04 7.91
N ASP A 166 -1.95 18.13 7.15
CA ASP A 166 -3.07 18.74 6.43
C ASP A 166 -3.72 17.77 5.45
N ALA A 167 -2.89 16.96 4.75
CA ALA A 167 -3.40 15.95 3.82
C ALA A 167 -4.18 14.83 4.54
N VAL A 168 -3.72 14.40 5.70
CA VAL A 168 -4.42 13.40 6.51
C VAL A 168 -5.73 13.97 7.05
N GLU A 169 -5.73 15.16 7.65
CA GLU A 169 -6.93 15.82 8.19
C GLU A 169 -7.97 16.05 7.07
N GLU A 170 -7.54 16.52 5.90
CA GLU A 170 -8.43 16.71 4.75
C GLU A 170 -8.97 15.37 4.25
N ALA A 171 -8.15 14.32 4.15
CA ALA A 171 -8.61 13.00 3.73
C ALA A 171 -9.67 12.44 4.68
N PHE A 172 -9.50 12.59 5.99
CA PHE A 172 -10.49 12.18 6.98
C PHE A 172 -11.77 13.03 6.93
N SER A 173 -11.66 14.34 6.64
CA SER A 173 -12.82 15.22 6.48
C SER A 173 -13.68 14.85 5.28
N LEU A 174 -13.04 14.38 4.21
CA LEU A 174 -13.68 13.98 2.96
C LEU A 174 -14.26 12.58 2.98
N ALA A 175 -13.68 11.69 3.79
CA ALA A 175 -14.03 10.27 3.80
C ALA A 175 -15.21 9.97 4.71
N GLY A 176 -16.18 9.22 4.20
CA GLY A 176 -17.19 8.54 5.01
C GLY A 176 -16.63 7.22 5.58
N GLU A 177 -17.33 6.63 6.57
CA GLU A 177 -16.90 5.37 7.23
C GLU A 177 -16.67 4.19 6.27
N GLN A 178 -17.32 4.19 5.10
CA GLN A 178 -17.23 3.12 4.10
C GLN A 178 -16.22 3.40 3.00
N ASP A 179 -15.63 4.60 2.99
CA ASP A 179 -14.65 5.02 2.01
C ASP A 179 -13.26 4.45 2.35
N VAL A 180 -12.36 4.54 1.39
CA VAL A 180 -10.98 4.07 1.53
C VAL A 180 -10.02 5.22 1.28
N ILE A 181 -9.08 5.43 2.20
CA ILE A 181 -7.94 6.32 2.01
C ILE A 181 -6.73 5.45 1.68
N ILE A 182 -5.98 5.81 0.64
CA ILE A 182 -4.75 5.10 0.28
C ILE A 182 -3.61 6.12 0.14
N ALA A 183 -2.57 5.97 0.95
CA ALA A 183 -1.37 6.78 0.86
C ALA A 183 -0.21 6.00 0.25
N PHE A 184 0.43 6.54 -0.79
CA PHE A 184 1.49 5.86 -1.52
C PHE A 184 2.42 6.81 -2.29
N GLY A 185 3.48 6.24 -2.89
CA GLY A 185 4.44 6.93 -3.76
C GLY A 185 5.85 6.99 -3.18
N SER A 186 6.03 6.86 -1.87
CA SER A 186 7.32 6.70 -1.21
C SER A 186 7.15 6.05 0.17
N LEU A 187 8.13 5.24 0.58
CA LEU A 187 8.19 4.74 1.95
C LEU A 187 8.61 5.82 2.97
N SER A 188 9.23 6.91 2.52
CA SER A 188 9.89 7.90 3.38
C SER A 188 8.93 8.69 4.27
N PHE A 189 7.65 8.81 3.91
CA PHE A 189 6.66 9.53 4.71
C PHE A 189 5.67 8.60 5.44
N ILE A 190 5.73 7.30 5.20
CA ILE A 190 4.74 6.35 5.76
C ILE A 190 4.82 6.30 7.28
N GLY A 191 6.02 6.39 7.88
CA GLY A 191 6.19 6.41 9.33
C GLY A 191 5.46 7.59 9.95
N GLU A 192 5.79 8.82 9.52
CA GLU A 192 5.15 10.05 9.98
C GLU A 192 3.63 10.03 9.77
N MET A 193 3.18 9.55 8.61
CA MET A 193 1.75 9.42 8.32
C MET A 193 1.05 8.45 9.27
N THR A 194 1.69 7.32 9.58
CA THR A 194 1.14 6.34 10.53
C THR A 194 1.01 6.96 11.92
N ASP A 195 2.06 7.66 12.39
CA ASP A 195 2.06 8.33 13.69
C ASP A 195 0.95 9.39 13.78
N ILE A 196 0.73 10.18 12.70
CA ILE A 196 -0.36 11.16 12.64
C ILE A 196 -1.72 10.47 12.74
N VAL A 197 -1.94 9.42 11.96
CA VAL A 197 -3.23 8.70 11.92
C VAL A 197 -3.54 8.00 13.24
N GLU A 198 -2.54 7.46 13.93
CA GLU A 198 -2.70 6.79 15.23
C GLU A 198 -3.00 7.77 16.37
N ASN A 199 -2.71 9.08 16.20
CA ASN A 199 -2.93 10.13 17.19
C ASN A 199 -4.17 11.01 16.89
N LEU A 200 -4.97 10.68 15.86
CA LEU A 200 -6.27 11.31 15.58
C LEU A 200 -7.39 10.63 16.34
#